data_e51776d92b7826158dc0b0d25f8e7c6d
#
_entry.id   e51776d92b7826158dc0b0d25f8e7c6d
#
_cell.length_a   1.000
_cell.length_b   1.000
_cell.length_c   1.000
_cell.angle_alpha   90.00
_cell.angle_beta   90.00
_cell.angle_gamma   90.00
#
_symmetry.space_group_name_H-M   'P 1'
#
loop_
_entity.id
_entity.type
_entity.pdbx_description
1 polymer ?
#
loop_
_entity_poly.entity_id
_entity_poly.type
_entity_poly.pdbx_seq_one_letter_code
_entity_poly.pdbx_strand_id
1 'polypeptide(L)'
;MPPMEDASHYNPVTVEELEVMKGWISLGAKFELLISDLDDKKQKSAFHVLNNMPKRLLSKTLALQPKLPTVPAANPIVLENLRKHGILVMPIAQNTNTIYVNASYVGKDFDDNKIALLEPIAEQLLWLNLARTGITDKGIATLEKYTLLTRLHLENTSISDAATVHLSKLSNLEYLNLYATQVSDVSVPYLQKIDQLKKIFL
;
A
#
# COMPACT_ATOMS: atom_id res chain seq x y z
N MET A 1 -1.38 24.62 -12.73
CA MET A 1 -1.67 24.91 -11.32
C MET A 1 -3.18 24.96 -11.18
N PRO A 2 -3.83 24.09 -10.41
CA PRO A 2 -5.23 24.28 -10.08
C PRO A 2 -5.39 25.53 -9.20
N PRO A 3 -6.51 26.26 -9.30
CA PRO A 3 -6.73 27.47 -8.50
C PRO A 3 -6.79 27.10 -7.01
N MET A 4 -6.11 27.92 -6.20
CA MET A 4 -6.15 27.84 -4.73
C MET A 4 -7.49 28.42 -4.22
N GLU A 5 -8.57 27.66 -4.28
CA GLU A 5 -9.88 28.12 -3.80
C GLU A 5 -10.33 27.52 -2.47
N ASP A 6 -9.47 26.91 -1.68
CA ASP A 6 -9.86 26.54 -0.32
C ASP A 6 -8.70 26.60 0.67
N ALA A 7 -8.36 27.81 1.09
CA ALA A 7 -7.36 28.06 2.14
C ALA A 7 -7.87 27.63 3.55
N SER A 8 -9.13 27.23 3.68
CA SER A 8 -9.76 26.88 4.98
C SER A 8 -9.28 25.54 5.55
N HIS A 9 -8.61 24.70 4.74
CA HIS A 9 -8.08 23.41 5.16
C HIS A 9 -6.56 23.39 5.38
N TYR A 10 -5.87 24.52 5.13
CA TYR A 10 -4.44 24.65 5.39
C TYR A 10 -4.23 25.18 6.82
N ASN A 11 -3.96 24.28 7.76
CA ASN A 11 -3.32 24.68 9.01
C ASN A 11 -1.84 24.97 8.71
N PRO A 12 -1.38 26.22 8.80
CA PRO A 12 0.04 26.50 8.60
C PRO A 12 0.88 25.71 9.60
N VAL A 13 2.05 25.26 9.14
CA VAL A 13 3.04 24.58 10.01
C VAL A 13 3.43 25.55 11.13
N THR A 14 3.28 25.12 12.38
CA THR A 14 3.69 25.94 13.52
C THR A 14 5.21 26.04 13.62
N VAL A 15 5.70 27.01 14.39
CA VAL A 15 7.15 27.18 14.62
C VAL A 15 7.73 25.91 15.25
N GLU A 16 7.01 25.28 16.20
CA GLU A 16 7.41 24.04 16.85
C GLU A 16 7.49 22.86 15.88
N GLU A 17 6.52 22.75 14.96
CA GLU A 17 6.51 21.71 13.91
C GLU A 17 7.69 21.91 12.94
N LEU A 18 8.02 23.18 12.63
CA LEU A 18 9.17 23.51 11.79
C LEU A 18 10.49 23.13 12.45
N GLU A 19 10.64 23.35 13.77
CA GLU A 19 11.84 22.96 14.51
C GLU A 19 12.02 21.44 14.58
N VAL A 20 10.91 20.68 14.75
CA VAL A 20 10.92 19.21 14.66
C VAL A 20 11.40 18.74 13.29
N MET A 21 10.89 19.35 12.21
CA MET A 21 11.30 19.02 10.84
C MET A 21 12.78 19.36 10.59
N LYS A 22 13.25 20.51 11.05
CA LYS A 22 14.65 20.91 10.94
C LYS A 22 15.56 19.94 11.71
N GLY A 23 15.15 19.55 12.92
CA GLY A 23 15.87 18.56 13.73
C GLY A 23 16.01 17.24 13.00
N TRP A 24 14.91 16.73 12.42
CA TRP A 24 14.92 15.48 11.66
C TRP A 24 15.80 15.56 10.40
N ILE A 25 15.72 16.66 9.64
CA ILE A 25 16.57 16.91 8.48
C ILE A 25 18.04 16.98 8.89
N SER A 26 18.38 17.64 10.00
CA SER A 26 19.76 17.76 10.51
C SER A 26 20.36 16.42 10.90
N LEU A 27 19.53 15.43 11.26
CA LEU A 27 19.90 14.05 11.54
C LEU A 27 20.02 13.19 10.27
N GLY A 28 19.92 13.79 9.08
CA GLY A 28 20.06 13.13 7.79
C GLY A 28 18.76 12.51 7.26
N ALA A 29 17.61 12.83 7.85
CA ALA A 29 16.27 12.40 7.41
C ALA A 29 16.12 10.87 7.17
N LYS A 30 16.92 10.06 7.87
CA LYS A 30 16.86 8.59 7.76
C LYS A 30 15.72 8.05 8.60
N PHE A 31 14.80 7.33 7.97
CA PHE A 31 13.67 6.67 8.66
C PHE A 31 14.09 5.52 9.58
N GLU A 32 15.30 5.00 9.39
CA GLU A 32 15.82 3.83 10.10
C GLU A 32 16.73 4.19 11.26
N LEU A 33 16.94 5.49 11.53
CA LEU A 33 17.81 5.94 12.60
C LEU A 33 17.10 5.75 13.95
N LEU A 34 17.55 4.79 14.73
CA LEU A 34 17.13 4.65 16.13
C LEU A 34 17.80 5.75 16.97
N ILE A 35 17.07 6.29 17.94
CA ILE A 35 17.63 7.31 18.86
C ILE A 35 18.87 6.77 19.59
N SER A 36 18.92 5.46 19.86
CA SER A 36 20.07 4.75 20.43
C SER A 36 21.35 4.81 19.59
N ASP A 37 21.22 5.05 18.28
CA ASP A 37 22.37 5.07 17.36
C ASP A 37 23.00 6.47 17.24
N LEU A 38 22.44 7.45 17.95
CA LEU A 38 22.91 8.82 17.97
C LEU A 38 23.94 9.01 19.11
N ASP A 39 24.87 9.93 18.91
CA ASP A 39 25.73 10.39 19.99
C ASP A 39 24.91 11.11 21.09
N ASP A 40 25.43 11.17 22.33
CA ASP A 40 24.73 11.71 23.51
C ASP A 40 24.14 13.11 23.27
N LYS A 41 24.81 13.96 22.51
CA LYS A 41 24.39 15.33 22.24
C LYS A 41 23.15 15.33 21.29
N LYS A 42 23.17 14.49 20.28
CA LYS A 42 22.06 14.35 19.33
C LYS A 42 20.88 13.62 19.96
N GLN A 43 21.13 12.62 20.83
CA GLN A 43 20.08 11.97 21.62
C GLN A 43 19.33 12.99 22.49
N LYS A 44 20.04 13.85 23.25
CA LYS A 44 19.41 14.90 24.07
C LYS A 44 18.57 15.86 23.21
N SER A 45 19.05 16.25 22.03
CA SER A 45 18.29 17.09 21.10
C SER A 45 17.04 16.36 20.57
N ALA A 46 17.16 15.09 20.17
CA ALA A 46 16.04 14.30 19.68
C ALA A 46 14.99 14.10 20.78
N PHE A 47 15.39 13.80 22.02
CA PHE A 47 14.46 13.70 23.15
C PHE A 47 13.79 15.04 23.49
N HIS A 48 14.50 16.16 23.39
CA HIS A 48 13.92 17.48 23.60
C HIS A 48 12.82 17.77 22.57
N VAL A 49 13.10 17.48 21.30
CA VAL A 49 12.14 17.63 20.20
C VAL A 49 10.92 16.75 20.40
N LEU A 50 11.11 15.46 20.74
CA LEU A 50 10.01 14.51 20.96
C LEU A 50 9.14 14.89 22.16
N ASN A 51 9.75 15.31 23.27
CA ASN A 51 9.02 15.71 24.47
C ASN A 51 8.24 17.01 24.32
N ASN A 52 8.66 17.89 23.40
CA ASN A 52 7.98 19.14 23.09
C ASN A 52 7.06 19.03 21.87
N MET A 53 6.93 17.84 21.28
CA MET A 53 6.03 17.62 20.15
C MET A 53 4.57 17.89 20.56
N PRO A 54 3.86 18.75 19.84
CA PRO A 54 2.46 19.04 20.17
C PRO A 54 1.62 17.75 20.26
N LYS A 55 0.90 17.57 21.36
CA LYS A 55 0.07 16.36 21.60
C LYS A 55 -0.91 16.09 20.45
N ARG A 56 -1.32 17.13 19.70
CA ARG A 56 -2.18 16.99 18.52
C ARG A 56 -1.51 16.23 17.36
N LEU A 57 -0.17 16.34 17.21
CA LEU A 57 0.58 15.60 16.19
C LEU A 57 0.68 14.11 16.57
N LEU A 58 1.03 13.85 17.85
CA LEU A 58 1.07 12.48 18.38
C LEU A 58 -0.30 11.80 18.30
N SER A 59 -1.38 12.48 18.69
CA SER A 59 -2.72 11.91 18.66
C SER A 59 -3.24 11.70 17.23
N LYS A 60 -2.96 12.62 16.30
CA LYS A 60 -3.35 12.49 14.89
C LYS A 60 -2.56 11.36 14.19
N THR A 61 -1.27 11.23 14.46
CA THR A 61 -0.43 10.18 13.87
C THR A 61 -0.81 8.79 14.39
N LEU A 62 -1.12 8.67 15.70
CA LEU A 62 -1.60 7.43 16.31
C LEU A 62 -3.03 7.06 15.88
N ALA A 63 -3.92 8.06 15.70
CA ALA A 63 -5.31 7.83 15.25
C ALA A 63 -5.43 7.53 13.76
N LEU A 64 -4.44 7.92 12.94
CA LEU A 64 -4.44 7.73 11.48
C LEU A 64 -3.75 6.44 11.04
N GLN A 65 -3.15 5.67 11.95
CA GLN A 65 -2.65 4.35 11.59
C GLN A 65 -3.85 3.40 11.39
N PRO A 66 -4.12 2.95 10.16
CA PRO A 66 -5.14 1.93 9.96
C PRO A 66 -4.74 0.72 10.82
N LYS A 67 -5.71 0.18 11.56
CA LYS A 67 -5.47 -1.04 12.36
C LYS A 67 -5.21 -2.19 11.38
N LEU A 68 -3.94 -2.44 11.10
CA LEU A 68 -3.54 -3.50 10.20
C LEU A 68 -3.81 -4.87 10.84
N PRO A 69 -4.21 -5.87 10.06
CA PRO A 69 -4.41 -7.22 10.56
C PRO A 69 -3.09 -7.81 11.07
N THR A 70 -3.17 -8.57 12.16
CA THR A 70 -2.03 -9.33 12.69
C THR A 70 -1.95 -10.65 11.93
N VAL A 71 -0.87 -10.85 11.18
CA VAL A 71 -0.62 -12.03 10.37
C VAL A 71 0.76 -12.61 10.70
N PRO A 72 1.00 -13.92 10.47
CA PRO A 72 2.33 -14.51 10.64
C PRO A 72 3.32 -13.87 9.66
N ALA A 73 4.61 -13.92 10.00
CA ALA A 73 5.65 -13.44 9.11
C ALA A 73 5.74 -14.32 7.84
N ALA A 74 5.90 -13.69 6.69
CA ALA A 74 6.13 -14.39 5.44
C ALA A 74 7.49 -15.10 5.46
N ASN A 75 7.58 -16.25 4.79
CA ASN A 75 8.83 -16.99 4.70
C ASN A 75 9.89 -16.17 3.92
N PRO A 76 11.07 -15.88 4.50
CA PRO A 76 12.11 -15.08 3.85
C PRO A 76 12.57 -15.67 2.50
N ILE A 77 12.58 -17.00 2.35
CA ILE A 77 12.97 -17.68 1.09
C ILE A 77 11.95 -17.34 -0.01
N VAL A 78 10.67 -17.28 0.32
CA VAL A 78 9.61 -16.91 -0.64
C VAL A 78 9.78 -15.46 -1.05
N LEU A 79 10.02 -14.55 -0.10
CA LEU A 79 10.24 -13.14 -0.40
C LEU A 79 11.47 -12.92 -1.30
N GLU A 80 12.55 -13.66 -1.03
CA GLU A 80 13.75 -13.59 -1.85
C GLU A 80 13.50 -14.14 -3.27
N ASN A 81 12.73 -15.23 -3.40
CA ASN A 81 12.34 -15.76 -4.70
C ASN A 81 11.52 -14.75 -5.51
N LEU A 82 10.57 -14.05 -4.89
CA LEU A 82 9.81 -13.00 -5.56
C LEU A 82 10.72 -11.88 -6.08
N ARG A 83 11.69 -11.43 -5.26
CA ARG A 83 12.66 -10.40 -5.65
C ARG A 83 13.52 -10.82 -6.83
N LYS A 84 13.95 -12.10 -6.87
CA LYS A 84 14.71 -12.67 -8.02
C LYS A 84 13.91 -12.64 -9.32
N HIS A 85 12.58 -12.68 -9.24
CA HIS A 85 11.70 -12.51 -10.40
C HIS A 85 11.39 -11.04 -10.72
N GLY A 86 12.09 -10.09 -10.12
CA GLY A 86 11.89 -8.65 -10.34
C GLY A 86 10.65 -8.06 -9.65
N ILE A 87 10.02 -8.83 -8.77
CA ILE A 87 8.81 -8.40 -8.04
C ILE A 87 9.26 -7.64 -6.79
N LEU A 88 8.80 -6.40 -6.65
CA LEU A 88 9.05 -5.61 -5.45
C LEU A 88 8.12 -6.08 -4.32
N VAL A 89 8.72 -6.39 -3.17
CA VAL A 89 7.98 -6.78 -1.96
C VAL A 89 8.44 -5.94 -0.79
N MET A 90 7.51 -5.25 -0.13
CA MET A 90 7.78 -4.35 0.98
C MET A 90 6.75 -4.54 2.11
N PRO A 91 7.13 -4.36 3.39
CA PRO A 91 6.16 -4.22 4.47
C PRO A 91 5.35 -2.93 4.28
N ILE A 92 4.06 -2.94 4.63
CA ILE A 92 3.19 -1.76 4.52
C ILE A 92 3.52 -0.71 5.58
N ALA A 93 3.93 -1.16 6.77
CA ALA A 93 4.35 -0.29 7.86
C ALA A 93 5.40 -1.00 8.72
N GLN A 94 6.09 -0.22 9.58
CA GLN A 94 6.97 -0.81 10.60
C GLN A 94 6.17 -1.69 11.56
N ASN A 95 6.81 -2.76 12.05
CA ASN A 95 6.22 -3.70 13.00
C ASN A 95 4.94 -4.41 12.51
N THR A 96 4.79 -4.59 11.20
CA THR A 96 3.72 -5.37 10.61
C THR A 96 4.28 -6.42 9.66
N ASN A 97 3.60 -7.57 9.58
CA ASN A 97 3.89 -8.62 8.63
C ASN A 97 3.03 -8.52 7.37
N THR A 98 2.16 -7.52 7.29
CA THR A 98 1.38 -7.27 6.07
C THR A 98 2.26 -6.64 5.00
N ILE A 99 2.08 -7.08 3.75
CA ILE A 99 2.97 -6.73 2.64
C ILE A 99 2.23 -6.06 1.49
N TYR A 100 2.99 -5.21 0.82
CA TYR A 100 2.72 -4.68 -0.51
C TYR A 100 3.58 -5.42 -1.53
N VAL A 101 2.95 -5.88 -2.60
CA VAL A 101 3.61 -6.50 -3.74
C VAL A 101 3.38 -5.66 -4.98
N ASN A 102 4.45 -5.40 -5.74
CA ASN A 102 4.38 -4.69 -7.01
C ASN A 102 5.10 -5.50 -8.10
N ALA A 103 4.33 -6.04 -9.03
CA ALA A 103 4.80 -6.77 -10.19
C ALA A 103 4.82 -5.90 -11.47
N SER A 104 4.37 -4.63 -11.41
CA SER A 104 4.30 -3.76 -12.59
C SER A 104 5.66 -3.49 -13.23
N TYR A 105 6.75 -3.63 -12.47
CA TYR A 105 8.12 -3.50 -12.98
C TYR A 105 8.55 -4.67 -13.87
N VAL A 106 7.93 -5.84 -13.69
CA VAL A 106 8.16 -7.02 -14.55
C VAL A 106 7.46 -6.85 -15.90
N GLY A 107 6.38 -6.05 -15.93
CA GLY A 107 5.62 -5.78 -17.13
C GLY A 107 4.88 -7.02 -17.65
N LYS A 108 4.76 -7.13 -18.98
CA LYS A 108 4.00 -8.21 -19.64
C LYS A 108 4.53 -9.62 -19.35
N ASP A 109 5.77 -9.74 -18.90
CA ASP A 109 6.33 -11.04 -18.52
C ASP A 109 5.74 -11.57 -17.21
N PHE A 110 5.08 -10.73 -16.40
CA PHE A 110 4.26 -11.19 -15.28
C PHE A 110 2.86 -11.55 -15.79
N ASP A 111 2.66 -12.82 -16.08
CA ASP A 111 1.43 -13.38 -16.66
C ASP A 111 0.63 -14.23 -15.64
N ASP A 112 -0.42 -14.87 -16.11
CA ASP A 112 -1.30 -15.73 -15.30
C ASP A 112 -0.57 -16.94 -14.68
N ASN A 113 0.54 -17.40 -15.26
CA ASN A 113 1.32 -18.50 -14.70
C ASN A 113 2.16 -18.01 -13.50
N LYS A 114 2.67 -16.78 -13.58
CA LYS A 114 3.51 -16.21 -12.52
C LYS A 114 2.73 -15.76 -11.30
N ILE A 115 1.42 -15.57 -11.40
CA ILE A 115 0.61 -15.19 -10.24
C ILE A 115 0.65 -16.25 -9.13
N ALA A 116 0.88 -17.52 -9.48
CA ALA A 116 1.07 -18.60 -8.51
C ALA A 116 2.27 -18.37 -7.56
N LEU A 117 3.25 -17.56 -7.95
CA LEU A 117 4.37 -17.17 -7.08
C LEU A 117 3.92 -16.41 -5.84
N LEU A 118 2.75 -15.76 -5.89
CA LEU A 118 2.18 -14.99 -4.78
C LEU A 118 1.42 -15.88 -3.78
N GLU A 119 1.11 -17.12 -4.14
CA GLU A 119 0.29 -18.00 -3.31
C GLU A 119 0.82 -18.23 -1.89
N PRO A 120 2.13 -18.44 -1.68
CA PRO A 120 2.67 -18.66 -0.34
C PRO A 120 2.61 -17.46 0.60
N ILE A 121 2.24 -16.28 0.08
CA ILE A 121 2.14 -15.02 0.84
C ILE A 121 0.71 -14.45 0.84
N ALA A 122 -0.28 -15.25 0.45
CA ALA A 122 -1.68 -14.81 0.34
C ALA A 122 -2.23 -14.23 1.66
N GLU A 123 -1.84 -14.80 2.81
CA GLU A 123 -2.27 -14.34 4.13
C GLU A 123 -1.63 -13.02 4.57
N GLN A 124 -0.53 -12.61 3.97
CA GLN A 124 0.18 -11.37 4.29
C GLN A 124 -0.13 -10.26 3.29
N LEU A 125 -0.65 -10.62 2.10
CA LEU A 125 -0.82 -9.71 0.98
C LEU A 125 -2.00 -8.77 1.18
N LEU A 126 -1.72 -7.50 1.46
CA LEU A 126 -2.73 -6.48 1.70
C LEU A 126 -2.89 -5.53 0.49
N TRP A 127 -1.79 -5.21 -0.19
CA TRP A 127 -1.78 -4.37 -1.39
C TRP A 127 -1.07 -5.06 -2.55
N LEU A 128 -1.71 -5.08 -3.72
CA LEU A 128 -1.17 -5.72 -4.92
C LEU A 128 -1.23 -4.77 -6.12
N ASN A 129 -0.10 -4.61 -6.77
CA ASN A 129 -0.02 -3.86 -8.02
C ASN A 129 0.40 -4.79 -9.16
N LEU A 130 -0.53 -5.00 -10.09
CA LEU A 130 -0.39 -5.76 -11.33
C LEU A 130 -0.55 -4.88 -12.57
N ALA A 131 -0.42 -3.56 -12.41
CA ALA A 131 -0.54 -2.62 -13.53
C ALA A 131 0.42 -2.96 -14.68
N ARG A 132 -0.03 -2.85 -15.90
CA ARG A 132 0.78 -3.06 -17.11
C ARG A 132 1.40 -4.45 -17.25
N THR A 133 0.90 -5.44 -16.49
CA THR A 133 1.33 -6.84 -16.57
C THR A 133 0.58 -7.61 -17.67
N GLY A 134 0.97 -8.87 -17.89
CA GLY A 134 0.33 -9.80 -18.81
C GLY A 134 -0.85 -10.57 -18.21
N ILE A 135 -1.36 -10.14 -17.06
CA ILE A 135 -2.50 -10.76 -16.38
C ILE A 135 -3.77 -10.63 -17.21
N THR A 136 -4.55 -11.73 -17.24
CA THR A 136 -5.88 -11.80 -17.83
C THR A 136 -6.94 -12.23 -16.79
N ASP A 137 -8.17 -12.43 -17.22
CA ASP A 137 -9.27 -12.90 -16.36
C ASP A 137 -8.93 -14.20 -15.61
N LYS A 138 -8.12 -15.08 -16.23
CA LYS A 138 -7.68 -16.35 -15.61
C LYS A 138 -6.79 -16.10 -14.38
N GLY A 139 -5.88 -15.14 -14.45
CA GLY A 139 -5.05 -14.76 -13.32
C GLY A 139 -5.88 -14.17 -12.19
N ILE A 140 -6.88 -13.34 -12.52
CA ILE A 140 -7.77 -12.74 -11.52
C ILE A 140 -8.58 -13.80 -10.76
N ALA A 141 -9.01 -14.87 -11.43
CA ALA A 141 -9.73 -15.97 -10.78
C ALA A 141 -8.92 -16.59 -9.60
N THR A 142 -7.60 -16.58 -9.68
CA THR A 142 -6.75 -17.12 -8.61
C THR A 142 -6.68 -16.21 -7.38
N LEU A 143 -7.05 -14.93 -7.52
CA LEU A 143 -7.01 -13.96 -6.42
C LEU A 143 -8.16 -14.12 -5.42
N GLU A 144 -9.17 -14.92 -5.67
CA GLU A 144 -10.31 -15.12 -4.77
C GLU A 144 -9.90 -15.54 -3.35
N LYS A 145 -8.76 -16.22 -3.21
CA LYS A 145 -8.22 -16.67 -1.91
C LYS A 145 -7.48 -15.59 -1.11
N TYR A 146 -7.24 -14.41 -1.71
CA TYR A 146 -6.49 -13.32 -1.07
C TYR A 146 -7.43 -12.44 -0.25
N THR A 147 -7.98 -12.99 0.82
CA THR A 147 -9.05 -12.39 1.61
C THR A 147 -8.67 -11.10 2.33
N LEU A 148 -7.38 -10.84 2.56
CA LEU A 148 -6.91 -9.61 3.19
C LEU A 148 -6.64 -8.47 2.18
N LEU A 149 -6.78 -8.73 0.89
CA LEU A 149 -6.47 -7.73 -0.14
C LEU A 149 -7.40 -6.52 -0.04
N THR A 150 -6.82 -5.34 0.21
CA THR A 150 -7.55 -4.08 0.34
C THR A 150 -7.30 -3.13 -0.82
N ARG A 151 -6.16 -3.26 -1.53
CA ARG A 151 -5.85 -2.42 -2.69
C ARG A 151 -5.35 -3.26 -3.85
N LEU A 152 -5.96 -3.06 -5.02
CA LEU A 152 -5.62 -3.77 -6.24
C LEU A 152 -5.51 -2.80 -7.41
N HIS A 153 -4.36 -2.83 -8.08
CA HIS A 153 -4.08 -2.09 -9.29
C HIS A 153 -4.01 -3.06 -10.47
N LEU A 154 -4.83 -2.82 -11.47
CA LEU A 154 -4.97 -3.62 -12.70
C LEU A 154 -4.96 -2.76 -13.95
N GLU A 155 -4.61 -1.46 -13.82
CA GLU A 155 -4.62 -0.55 -14.95
C GLU A 155 -3.70 -1.02 -16.09
N ASN A 156 -4.14 -0.82 -17.32
CA ASN A 156 -3.42 -1.23 -18.54
C ASN A 156 -3.13 -2.75 -18.60
N THR A 157 -4.08 -3.58 -18.17
CA THR A 157 -4.05 -5.05 -18.32
C THR A 157 -5.12 -5.52 -19.30
N SER A 158 -5.08 -6.82 -19.65
CA SER A 158 -6.02 -7.42 -20.61
C SER A 158 -7.23 -8.09 -19.92
N ILE A 159 -7.65 -7.56 -18.77
CA ILE A 159 -8.83 -8.05 -18.06
C ILE A 159 -10.11 -7.48 -18.67
N SER A 160 -11.18 -8.26 -18.60
CA SER A 160 -12.51 -7.93 -19.12
C SER A 160 -13.59 -8.01 -18.03
N ASP A 161 -14.85 -7.86 -18.42
CA ASP A 161 -15.99 -8.03 -17.52
C ASP A 161 -16.02 -9.39 -16.82
N ALA A 162 -15.44 -10.44 -17.42
CA ALA A 162 -15.37 -11.77 -16.83
C ALA A 162 -14.55 -11.78 -15.51
N ALA A 163 -13.53 -10.95 -15.40
CA ALA A 163 -12.73 -10.83 -14.18
C ALA A 163 -13.56 -10.31 -12.99
N THR A 164 -14.57 -9.48 -13.23
CA THR A 164 -15.30 -8.78 -12.16
C THR A 164 -16.14 -9.72 -11.29
N VAL A 165 -16.56 -10.87 -11.82
CA VAL A 165 -17.19 -11.94 -11.05
C VAL A 165 -16.24 -12.44 -9.93
N HIS A 166 -14.95 -12.58 -10.23
CA HIS A 166 -13.93 -13.01 -9.29
C HIS A 166 -13.54 -11.88 -8.33
N LEU A 167 -13.40 -10.64 -8.84
CA LEU A 167 -13.14 -9.46 -8.03
C LEU A 167 -14.22 -9.23 -6.97
N SER A 168 -15.49 -9.54 -7.29
CA SER A 168 -16.61 -9.39 -6.35
C SER A 168 -16.51 -10.28 -5.10
N LYS A 169 -15.62 -11.27 -5.09
CA LYS A 169 -15.35 -12.14 -3.94
C LYS A 169 -14.31 -11.57 -2.98
N LEU A 170 -13.61 -10.50 -3.37
CA LEU A 170 -12.63 -9.81 -2.55
C LEU A 170 -13.33 -8.85 -1.58
N SER A 171 -13.97 -9.38 -0.56
CA SER A 171 -14.86 -8.64 0.36
C SER A 171 -14.19 -7.48 1.11
N ASN A 172 -12.87 -7.53 1.29
CA ASN A 172 -12.10 -6.49 1.99
C ASN A 172 -11.50 -5.45 1.04
N LEU A 173 -11.78 -5.53 -0.28
CA LEU A 173 -11.21 -4.61 -1.25
C LEU A 173 -11.80 -3.20 -1.09
N GLU A 174 -10.93 -2.23 -0.81
CA GLU A 174 -11.28 -0.82 -0.60
C GLU A 174 -10.94 0.06 -1.80
N TYR A 175 -9.91 -0.34 -2.55
CA TYR A 175 -9.40 0.41 -3.70
C TYR A 175 -9.18 -0.52 -4.88
N LEU A 176 -9.76 -0.16 -6.04
CA LEU A 176 -9.63 -0.90 -7.29
C LEU A 176 -9.36 0.06 -8.45
N ASN A 177 -8.30 -0.18 -9.20
CA ASN A 177 -8.00 0.57 -10.41
C ASN A 177 -8.07 -0.35 -11.64
N LEU A 178 -9.04 -0.08 -12.50
CA LEU A 178 -9.34 -0.79 -13.75
C LEU A 178 -9.12 0.11 -14.99
N TYR A 179 -8.48 1.27 -14.81
CA TYR A 179 -8.28 2.22 -15.89
C TYR A 179 -7.57 1.57 -17.08
N ALA A 180 -8.05 1.86 -18.28
CA ALA A 180 -7.52 1.31 -19.54
C ALA A 180 -7.48 -0.24 -19.57
N THR A 181 -8.54 -0.88 -19.05
CA THR A 181 -8.85 -2.32 -19.22
C THR A 181 -10.01 -2.50 -20.20
N GLN A 182 -10.47 -3.73 -20.38
CA GLN A 182 -11.65 -4.04 -21.22
C GLN A 182 -12.93 -4.20 -20.39
N VAL A 183 -12.93 -3.66 -19.16
CA VAL A 183 -14.10 -3.67 -18.28
C VAL A 183 -15.09 -2.60 -18.73
N SER A 184 -16.36 -2.96 -18.81
CA SER A 184 -17.46 -2.09 -19.23
C SER A 184 -18.56 -1.95 -18.17
N ASP A 185 -19.63 -1.22 -18.50
CA ASP A 185 -20.79 -1.02 -17.62
C ASP A 185 -21.48 -2.34 -17.22
N VAL A 186 -21.29 -3.43 -17.97
CA VAL A 186 -21.79 -4.78 -17.64
C VAL A 186 -21.24 -5.26 -16.30
N SER A 187 -20.07 -4.77 -15.89
CA SER A 187 -19.41 -5.12 -14.65
C SER A 187 -20.00 -4.46 -13.40
N VAL A 188 -20.75 -3.36 -13.55
CA VAL A 188 -21.27 -2.57 -12.42
C VAL A 188 -22.01 -3.41 -11.37
N PRO A 189 -22.93 -4.34 -11.73
CA PRO A 189 -23.63 -5.16 -10.73
C PRO A 189 -22.73 -6.09 -9.93
N TYR A 190 -21.57 -6.46 -10.45
CA TYR A 190 -20.58 -7.28 -9.74
C TYR A 190 -19.73 -6.43 -8.82
N LEU A 191 -19.29 -5.27 -9.29
CA LEU A 191 -18.47 -4.33 -8.50
C LEU A 191 -19.25 -3.76 -7.32
N GLN A 192 -20.55 -3.55 -7.43
CA GLN A 192 -21.45 -3.14 -6.35
C GLN A 192 -21.57 -4.16 -5.21
N LYS A 193 -21.17 -5.42 -5.42
CA LYS A 193 -21.15 -6.46 -4.37
C LYS A 193 -19.95 -6.36 -3.46
N ILE A 194 -18.97 -5.51 -3.77
CA ILE A 194 -17.79 -5.30 -2.94
C ILE A 194 -18.12 -4.22 -1.90
N ASP A 195 -18.71 -4.62 -0.79
CA ASP A 195 -19.26 -3.72 0.24
C ASP A 195 -18.24 -2.71 0.79
N GLN A 196 -16.96 -3.09 0.83
CA GLN A 196 -15.90 -2.25 1.37
C GLN A 196 -15.27 -1.32 0.33
N LEU A 197 -15.69 -1.36 -0.94
CA LEU A 197 -15.09 -0.58 -2.00
C LEU A 197 -15.39 0.92 -1.82
N LYS A 198 -14.32 1.69 -1.56
CA LYS A 198 -14.38 3.14 -1.32
C LYS A 198 -13.98 3.95 -2.55
N LYS A 199 -13.12 3.37 -3.40
CA LYS A 199 -12.57 4.07 -4.56
C LYS A 199 -12.35 3.11 -5.72
N ILE A 200 -12.89 3.49 -6.88
CA ILE A 200 -12.71 2.77 -8.14
C ILE A 200 -12.30 3.76 -9.24
N PHE A 201 -11.46 3.30 -10.16
CA PHE A 201 -11.14 3.98 -11.41
C PHE A 201 -11.43 3.03 -12.57
N LEU A 202 -12.19 3.54 -13.52
CA LEU A 202 -12.60 2.84 -14.76
C LEU A 202 -12.01 3.54 -15.98
#